data_83a268e584b6037a0fc7c2e7f9bb40fd
#
_entry.id   83a268e584b6037a0fc7c2e7f9bb40fd
#
_cell.length_a   1.000
_cell.length_b   1.000
_cell.length_c   1.000
_cell.angle_alpha   90.00
_cell.angle_beta   90.00
_cell.angle_gamma   90.00
#
_symmetry.space_group_name_H-M   'P 1'
#
loop_
_entity.id
_entity.type
_entity.pdbx_description
1 polymer ?
#
loop_
_entity_poly.entity_id
_entity_poly.type
_entity_poly.pdbx_seq_one_letter_code
_entity_poly.pdbx_strand_id
1 'polypeptide(L)'
;MNKTGPIVIIEDDADDQAMLVEIFLTLGYENKIVYFNDGNEALVYLNAGDVHPFLILSDVNMPKIDGFELRNKVFTNDQLQIRCIPYLFFTTTGTKKSVMDAYALSVQGFFLKPDTMQGLTDTIRKIVEYWKECVAPNHFDH
;
A
#
# COMPACT_ATOMS: atom_id res chain seq x y z
N MET A 1 -10.61 -0.22 6.40
CA MET A 1 -9.28 -0.39 7.05
C MET A 1 -9.44 -1.25 8.30
N ASN A 2 -8.67 -2.30 8.38
CA ASN A 2 -8.58 -3.16 9.56
C ASN A 2 -7.16 -3.08 10.10
N LYS A 3 -6.96 -2.44 11.24
CA LYS A 3 -5.61 -2.18 11.79
C LYS A 3 -4.82 -3.45 12.13
N THR A 4 -5.49 -4.57 12.32
CA THR A 4 -4.84 -5.87 12.56
C THR A 4 -4.77 -6.73 11.30
N GLY A 5 -5.27 -6.21 10.20
CA GLY A 5 -5.30 -6.90 8.91
C GLY A 5 -3.96 -6.88 8.20
N PRO A 6 -3.87 -7.54 7.04
CA PRO A 6 -2.63 -7.60 6.27
C PRO A 6 -2.25 -6.24 5.68
N ILE A 7 -0.94 -6.03 5.56
CA ILE A 7 -0.37 -4.94 4.77
C ILE A 7 -0.06 -5.51 3.40
N VAL A 8 -0.64 -4.91 2.37
CA VAL A 8 -0.49 -5.37 0.98
C VAL A 8 0.60 -4.54 0.31
N ILE A 9 1.63 -5.22 -0.20
CA ILE A 9 2.76 -4.61 -0.89
C ILE A 9 2.70 -5.04 -2.35
N ILE A 10 2.68 -4.09 -3.27
CA ILE A 10 2.68 -4.38 -4.70
C ILE A 10 3.96 -3.78 -5.29
N GLU A 11 4.91 -4.65 -5.63
CA GLU A 11 6.26 -4.30 -6.05
C GLU A 11 6.79 -5.36 -7.00
N ASP A 12 7.10 -4.96 -8.24
CA ASP A 12 7.59 -5.89 -9.26
C ASP A 12 9.11 -6.11 -9.23
N ASP A 13 9.87 -5.20 -8.61
CA ASP A 13 11.33 -5.35 -8.48
C ASP A 13 11.65 -6.31 -7.34
N ALA A 14 12.34 -7.40 -7.66
CA ALA A 14 12.65 -8.45 -6.69
C ALA A 14 13.60 -7.96 -5.58
N ASP A 15 14.55 -7.08 -5.91
CA ASP A 15 15.49 -6.54 -4.93
C ASP A 15 14.79 -5.58 -3.96
N ASP A 16 13.92 -4.72 -4.47
CA ASP A 16 13.12 -3.82 -3.64
C ASP A 16 12.17 -4.61 -2.74
N GLN A 17 11.55 -5.65 -3.27
CA GLN A 17 10.66 -6.52 -2.49
C GLN A 17 11.43 -7.20 -1.36
N ALA A 18 12.64 -7.72 -1.65
CA ALA A 18 13.48 -8.38 -0.65
C ALA A 18 13.87 -7.41 0.48
N MET A 19 14.19 -6.16 0.15
CA MET A 19 14.50 -5.13 1.16
C MET A 19 13.29 -4.83 2.04
N LEU A 20 12.10 -4.73 1.46
CA LEU A 20 10.88 -4.51 2.23
C LEU A 20 10.56 -5.67 3.17
N VAL A 21 10.76 -6.91 2.70
CA VAL A 21 10.60 -8.11 3.56
C VAL A 21 11.51 -7.99 4.80
N GLU A 22 12.78 -7.66 4.59
CA GLU A 22 13.73 -7.52 5.70
C GLU A 22 13.33 -6.41 6.66
N ILE A 23 12.87 -5.27 6.15
CA ILE A 23 12.42 -4.14 6.96
C ILE A 23 11.24 -4.53 7.84
N PHE A 24 10.22 -5.16 7.26
CA PHE A 24 9.04 -5.56 8.03
C PHE A 24 9.36 -6.63 9.08
N LEU A 25 10.29 -7.55 8.78
CA LEU A 25 10.76 -8.51 9.78
C LEU A 25 11.47 -7.80 10.94
N THR A 26 12.29 -6.81 10.64
CA THR A 26 13.01 -6.03 11.66
C THR A 26 12.06 -5.21 12.51
N LEU A 27 11.06 -4.57 11.92
CA LEU A 27 10.09 -3.76 12.65
C LEU A 27 9.14 -4.59 13.53
N GLY A 28 8.91 -5.85 13.16
CA GLY A 28 8.20 -6.80 14.00
C GLY A 28 6.72 -6.54 14.21
N TYR A 29 6.05 -5.91 13.27
CA TYR A 29 4.59 -5.73 13.35
C TYR A 29 3.88 -7.06 13.28
N GLU A 30 2.78 -7.19 14.02
CA GLU A 30 1.97 -8.41 14.03
C GLU A 30 1.18 -8.62 12.74
N ASN A 31 0.99 -7.55 11.96
CA ASN A 31 0.28 -7.61 10.68
C ASN A 31 0.95 -8.58 9.72
N LYS A 32 0.17 -9.42 9.07
CA LYS A 32 0.66 -10.23 7.96
C LYS A 32 1.05 -9.31 6.80
N ILE A 33 2.19 -9.57 6.18
CA ILE A 33 2.62 -8.82 5.00
C ILE A 33 2.41 -9.71 3.78
N VAL A 34 1.65 -9.22 2.80
CA VAL A 34 1.35 -9.96 1.58
C VAL A 34 1.96 -9.22 0.40
N TYR A 35 2.77 -9.91 -0.39
CA TYR A 35 3.51 -9.34 -1.51
C TYR A 35 2.95 -9.81 -2.83
N PHE A 36 2.78 -8.87 -3.78
CA PHE A 36 2.37 -9.17 -5.14
C PHE A 36 3.36 -8.55 -6.12
N ASN A 37 3.65 -9.28 -7.20
CA ASN A 37 4.55 -8.83 -8.26
C ASN A 37 3.84 -7.94 -9.28
N ASP A 38 2.52 -7.99 -9.35
CA ASP A 38 1.75 -7.17 -10.28
C ASP A 38 0.37 -6.81 -9.72
N GLY A 39 -0.23 -5.79 -10.34
CA GLY A 39 -1.51 -5.26 -9.89
C GLY A 39 -2.70 -6.19 -10.14
N ASN A 40 -2.64 -7.04 -11.16
CA ASN A 40 -3.74 -7.98 -11.44
C ASN A 40 -3.87 -9.03 -10.34
N GLU A 41 -2.74 -9.57 -9.87
CA GLU A 41 -2.74 -10.51 -8.75
C GLU A 41 -3.26 -9.85 -7.48
N ALA A 42 -2.85 -8.61 -7.23
CA ALA A 42 -3.34 -7.85 -6.09
C ALA A 42 -4.85 -7.62 -6.15
N LEU A 43 -5.39 -7.31 -7.35
CA LEU A 43 -6.84 -7.12 -7.51
C LEU A 43 -7.61 -8.41 -7.23
N VAL A 44 -7.14 -9.55 -7.69
CA VAL A 44 -7.77 -10.84 -7.40
C VAL A 44 -7.83 -11.06 -5.90
N TYR A 45 -6.73 -10.80 -5.21
CA TYR A 45 -6.66 -10.91 -3.75
C TYR A 45 -7.62 -9.94 -3.05
N LEU A 46 -7.64 -8.68 -3.44
CA LEU A 46 -8.48 -7.65 -2.83
C LEU A 46 -9.96 -7.91 -3.06
N ASN A 47 -10.32 -8.51 -4.20
CA ASN A 47 -11.72 -8.81 -4.52
C ASN A 47 -12.24 -10.08 -3.83
N ALA A 48 -11.38 -10.85 -3.16
CA ALA A 48 -11.83 -11.94 -2.30
C ALA A 48 -12.63 -11.36 -1.13
N GLY A 49 -13.80 -11.89 -0.89
CA GLY A 49 -14.79 -11.29 0.01
C GLY A 49 -14.40 -11.25 1.49
N ASP A 50 -13.42 -12.05 1.89
CA ASP A 50 -12.98 -12.21 3.28
C ASP A 50 -11.68 -11.48 3.60
N VAL A 51 -11.17 -10.66 2.67
CA VAL A 51 -9.92 -9.92 2.84
C VAL A 51 -10.19 -8.52 3.37
N HIS A 52 -9.58 -8.18 4.51
CA HIS A 52 -9.72 -6.86 5.13
C HIS A 52 -8.34 -6.26 5.43
N PRO A 53 -7.65 -5.68 4.41
CA PRO A 53 -6.33 -5.12 4.60
C PRO A 53 -6.28 -3.92 5.53
N PHE A 54 -5.10 -3.71 6.11
CA PHE A 54 -4.78 -2.49 6.84
C PHE A 54 -4.34 -1.37 5.89
N LEU A 55 -3.32 -1.63 5.08
CA LEU A 55 -2.73 -0.66 4.15
C LEU A 55 -2.41 -1.32 2.81
N ILE A 56 -2.41 -0.52 1.75
CA ILE A 56 -1.86 -0.90 0.45
C ILE A 56 -0.69 0.04 0.14
N LEU A 57 0.50 -0.53 -0.07
CA LEU A 57 1.68 0.19 -0.56
C LEU A 57 1.97 -0.31 -1.97
N SER A 58 1.91 0.57 -2.95
CA SER A 58 2.02 0.21 -4.36
C SER A 58 3.09 1.02 -5.05
N ASP A 59 3.91 0.37 -5.88
CA ASP A 59 4.73 1.09 -6.84
C ASP A 59 3.83 1.70 -7.92
N VAL A 60 4.36 2.72 -8.59
CA VAL A 60 3.69 3.37 -9.73
C VAL A 60 3.98 2.61 -11.02
N ASN A 61 5.25 2.32 -11.29
CA ASN A 61 5.69 1.70 -12.54
C ASN A 61 5.76 0.20 -12.40
N MET A 62 4.77 -0.48 -12.97
CA MET A 62 4.66 -1.93 -12.92
C MET A 62 4.21 -2.47 -14.28
N PRO A 63 4.58 -3.72 -14.63
CA PRO A 63 4.10 -4.34 -15.88
C PRO A 63 2.60 -4.64 -15.80
N LYS A 64 1.98 -4.89 -16.96
CA LYS A 64 0.55 -5.20 -17.14
C LYS A 64 -0.32 -4.00 -16.81
N ILE A 65 -0.69 -3.81 -15.54
CA ILE A 65 -1.36 -2.59 -15.08
C ILE A 65 -0.41 -1.82 -14.16
N ASP A 66 -0.28 -0.52 -14.40
CA ASP A 66 0.53 0.34 -13.53
C ASP A 66 -0.21 0.71 -12.24
N GLY A 67 0.48 1.42 -11.36
CA GLY A 67 -0.09 1.81 -10.07
C GLY A 67 -1.29 2.73 -10.19
N PHE A 68 -1.34 3.59 -11.21
CA PHE A 68 -2.48 4.49 -11.44
C PHE A 68 -3.73 3.70 -11.85
N GLU A 69 -3.58 2.76 -12.76
CA GLU A 69 -4.68 1.90 -13.20
C GLU A 69 -5.19 1.04 -12.03
N LEU A 70 -4.28 0.49 -11.26
CA LEU A 70 -4.63 -0.30 -10.08
C LEU A 70 -5.41 0.56 -9.07
N ARG A 71 -4.90 1.76 -8.75
CA ARG A 71 -5.58 2.68 -7.83
C ARG A 71 -6.98 3.02 -8.34
N ASN A 72 -7.12 3.31 -9.63
CA ASN A 72 -8.41 3.63 -10.20
C ASN A 72 -9.41 2.47 -10.05
N LYS A 73 -8.96 1.25 -10.29
CA LYS A 73 -9.80 0.05 -10.15
C LYS A 73 -10.23 -0.18 -8.70
N VAL A 74 -9.35 0.09 -7.75
CA VAL A 74 -9.69 -0.01 -6.31
C VAL A 74 -10.64 1.13 -5.90
N PHE A 75 -10.36 2.35 -6.34
CA PHE A 75 -11.12 3.54 -5.97
C PHE A 75 -12.56 3.50 -6.52
N THR A 76 -12.74 2.99 -7.74
CA THR A 76 -14.05 2.93 -8.40
C THR A 76 -14.84 1.65 -8.07
N ASN A 77 -14.26 0.73 -7.32
CA ASN A 77 -14.93 -0.49 -6.87
C ASN A 77 -15.66 -0.21 -5.56
N ASP A 78 -16.98 -0.19 -5.58
CA ASP A 78 -17.80 0.15 -4.42
C ASP A 78 -17.55 -0.78 -3.22
N GLN A 79 -17.33 -2.06 -3.48
CA GLN A 79 -17.08 -3.04 -2.41
C GLN A 79 -15.72 -2.82 -1.75
N LEU A 80 -14.72 -2.35 -2.50
CA LEU A 80 -13.41 -2.02 -1.94
C LEU A 80 -13.41 -0.65 -1.28
N GLN A 81 -14.12 0.31 -1.85
CA GLN A 81 -14.18 1.67 -1.31
C GLN A 81 -14.75 1.70 0.11
N ILE A 82 -15.79 0.94 0.38
CA ILE A 82 -16.41 0.90 1.72
C ILE A 82 -15.51 0.31 2.80
N ARG A 83 -14.47 -0.41 2.41
CA ARG A 83 -13.48 -0.95 3.36
C ARG A 83 -12.53 0.11 3.89
N CYS A 84 -12.51 1.30 3.30
CA CYS A 84 -11.68 2.42 3.72
C CYS A 84 -10.20 2.06 3.85
N ILE A 85 -9.65 1.33 2.87
CA ILE A 85 -8.26 0.90 2.90
C ILE A 85 -7.36 2.04 2.40
N PRO A 86 -6.42 2.55 3.23
CA PRO A 86 -5.48 3.56 2.75
C PRO A 86 -4.61 3.01 1.62
N TYR A 87 -4.57 3.73 0.52
CA TYR A 87 -3.77 3.41 -0.66
C TYR A 87 -2.66 4.45 -0.80
N LEU A 88 -1.40 4.00 -0.72
CA LEU A 88 -0.25 4.87 -0.78
C LEU A 88 0.68 4.42 -1.88
N PHE A 89 1.20 5.37 -2.66
CA PHE A 89 2.27 5.08 -3.60
C PHE A 89 3.62 5.15 -2.91
N PHE A 90 4.47 4.20 -3.24
CA PHE A 90 5.83 4.08 -2.71
C PHE A 90 6.74 3.68 -3.86
N THR A 91 7.45 4.65 -4.44
CA THR A 91 8.16 4.50 -5.71
C THR A 91 9.54 5.13 -5.68
N THR A 92 10.44 4.66 -6.54
CA THR A 92 11.80 5.21 -6.66
C THR A 92 11.84 6.52 -7.43
N THR A 93 10.86 6.76 -8.31
CA THR A 93 10.84 7.95 -9.16
C THR A 93 9.49 8.63 -9.11
N GLY A 94 9.53 9.96 -9.10
CA GLY A 94 8.32 10.77 -9.17
C GLY A 94 8.58 12.01 -10.01
N THR A 95 7.53 12.46 -10.69
CA THR A 95 7.50 13.74 -11.40
C THR A 95 6.36 14.57 -10.83
N LYS A 96 6.40 15.87 -11.09
CA LYS A 96 5.29 16.75 -10.69
C LYS A 96 3.96 16.20 -11.23
N LYS A 97 3.95 15.76 -12.49
CA LYS A 97 2.74 15.20 -13.14
C LYS A 97 2.28 13.93 -12.43
N SER A 98 3.19 13.00 -12.15
CA SER A 98 2.81 11.74 -11.50
C SER A 98 2.24 11.95 -10.10
N VAL A 99 2.80 12.89 -9.35
CA VAL A 99 2.27 13.25 -8.02
C VAL A 99 0.88 13.87 -8.13
N MET A 100 0.69 14.79 -9.07
CA MET A 100 -0.62 15.41 -9.30
C MET A 100 -1.67 14.39 -9.73
N ASP A 101 -1.32 13.48 -10.64
CA ASP A 101 -2.21 12.42 -11.11
C ASP A 101 -2.60 11.47 -9.96
N ALA A 102 -1.65 11.16 -9.09
CA ALA A 102 -1.91 10.32 -7.92
C ALA A 102 -2.92 10.98 -6.97
N TYR A 103 -2.73 12.24 -6.64
CA TYR A 103 -3.67 12.95 -5.76
C TYR A 103 -5.04 13.12 -6.42
N ALA A 104 -5.10 13.27 -7.75
CA ALA A 104 -6.37 13.27 -8.48
C ALA A 104 -7.14 11.96 -8.34
N LEU A 105 -6.46 10.85 -8.08
CA LEU A 105 -7.05 9.55 -7.77
C LEU A 105 -7.30 9.35 -6.27
N SER A 106 -7.18 10.41 -5.50
CA SER A 106 -7.46 10.41 -4.05
C SER A 106 -6.62 9.41 -3.26
N VAL A 107 -5.35 9.23 -3.64
CA VAL A 107 -4.42 8.42 -2.83
C VAL A 107 -4.16 9.12 -1.49
N GLN A 108 -3.92 8.35 -0.45
CA GLN A 108 -3.68 8.87 0.88
C GLN A 108 -2.21 9.27 1.11
N GLY A 109 -1.34 9.03 0.16
CA GLY A 109 0.04 9.49 0.22
C GLY A 109 0.86 9.07 -1.00
N PHE A 110 1.93 9.82 -1.26
CA PHE A 110 2.88 9.54 -2.33
C PHE A 110 4.28 9.68 -1.73
N PHE A 111 5.01 8.59 -1.65
CA PHE A 111 6.34 8.54 -1.04
C PHE A 111 7.39 8.15 -2.05
N LEU A 112 8.50 8.87 -2.05
CA LEU A 112 9.69 8.43 -2.77
C LEU A 112 10.49 7.50 -1.86
N LYS A 113 10.94 6.36 -2.42
CA LYS A 113 11.77 5.41 -1.68
C LYS A 113 13.12 6.03 -1.38
N PRO A 114 13.52 6.14 -0.09
CA PRO A 114 14.89 6.57 0.24
C PRO A 114 15.96 5.60 -0.28
N ASP A 115 17.17 6.12 -0.50
CA ASP A 115 18.29 5.34 -1.06
C ASP A 115 18.95 4.40 -0.05
N THR A 116 18.72 4.63 1.24
CA THR A 116 19.39 3.86 2.29
C THR A 116 18.40 2.95 2.99
N MET A 117 18.89 1.84 3.54
CA MET A 117 18.09 0.92 4.35
C MET A 117 17.51 1.63 5.58
N GLN A 118 18.30 2.49 6.23
CA GLN A 118 17.83 3.27 7.38
C GLN A 118 16.70 4.20 7.00
N GLY A 119 16.84 4.92 5.88
CA GLY A 119 15.80 5.83 5.39
C GLY A 119 14.51 5.09 5.03
N LEU A 120 14.63 3.93 4.34
CA LEU A 120 13.49 3.07 4.03
C LEU A 120 12.78 2.61 5.31
N THR A 121 13.53 2.13 6.28
CA THR A 121 12.99 1.67 7.56
C THR A 121 12.24 2.79 8.28
N ASP A 122 12.83 3.98 8.33
CA ASP A 122 12.21 5.14 8.97
C ASP A 122 10.92 5.55 8.28
N THR A 123 10.90 5.55 6.95
CA THR A 123 9.70 5.90 6.17
C THR A 123 8.58 4.90 6.39
N ILE A 124 8.89 3.61 6.32
CA ILE A 124 7.89 2.54 6.56
C ILE A 124 7.33 2.64 7.98
N ARG A 125 8.20 2.86 8.97
CA ARG A 125 7.76 3.04 10.37
C ARG A 125 6.79 4.20 10.49
N LYS A 126 7.11 5.35 9.92
CA LYS A 126 6.24 6.54 9.96
C LYS A 126 4.88 6.28 9.33
N ILE A 127 4.85 5.57 8.19
CA ILE A 127 3.60 5.22 7.51
C ILE A 127 2.74 4.34 8.42
N VAL A 128 3.30 3.26 8.92
CA VAL A 128 2.55 2.29 9.74
C VAL A 128 2.07 2.93 11.05
N GLU A 129 2.95 3.66 11.73
CA GLU A 129 2.59 4.31 13.00
C GLU A 129 1.51 5.38 12.80
N TYR A 130 1.59 6.17 11.73
CA TYR A 130 0.56 7.17 11.42
C TYR A 130 -0.81 6.49 11.27
N TRP A 131 -0.90 5.44 10.46
CA TRP A 131 -2.18 4.79 10.19
C TRP A 131 -2.70 3.98 11.37
N LYS A 132 -1.83 3.52 12.26
CA LYS A 132 -2.25 2.91 13.52
C LYS A 132 -2.93 3.90 14.45
N GLU A 133 -2.56 5.18 14.39
CA GLU A 133 -3.21 6.23 15.16
C GLU A 133 -4.55 6.67 14.56
N CYS A 134 -4.76 6.47 13.25
CA CYS A 134 -6.01 6.85 12.61
C CYS A 134 -7.16 5.96 13.07
N VAL A 135 -8.36 6.54 13.12
CA VAL A 135 -9.57 5.80 13.47
C VAL A 135 -10.01 4.95 12.29
N ALA A 136 -10.21 3.66 12.50
CA ALA A 136 -10.76 2.74 11.51
C ALA A 136 -12.28 2.63 11.68
N PRO A 137 -13.04 2.31 10.60
CA PRO A 137 -14.49 2.21 10.70
C PRO A 137 -14.97 1.23 11.76
N ASN A 138 -14.27 0.10 11.95
CA ASN A 138 -14.64 -0.92 12.93
C ASN A 138 -14.40 -0.48 14.39
N HIS A 139 -13.78 0.67 14.62
CA HIS A 139 -13.66 1.26 15.96
C HIS A 139 -15.03 1.48 16.60
N PHE A 140 -16.05 1.71 15.79
CA PHE A 140 -17.41 1.98 16.23
C PHE A 140 -18.29 0.73 16.32
N ASP A 141 -17.73 -0.43 15.96
CA ASP A 141 -18.44 -1.72 16.07
C ASP A 141 -18.32 -2.23 17.50
N HIS A 142 -19.44 -2.32 18.18
CA HIS A 142 -19.51 -2.74 19.59
C HIS A 142 -20.36 -3.98 19.75
#